data_29836f569a2f86d964da244a88d74f0c
#
_entry.id   29836f569a2f86d964da244a88d74f0c
#
_cell.length_a   1.000
_cell.length_b   1.000
_cell.length_c   1.000
_cell.angle_alpha   90.00
_cell.angle_beta   90.00
_cell.angle_gamma   90.00
#
_symmetry.space_group_name_H-M   'P 1'
#
loop_
_entity.id
_entity.type
_entity.pdbx_description
1 polymer ?
#
loop_
_entity_poly.entity_id
_entity_poly.type
_entity_poly.pdbx_seq_one_letter_code
_entity_poly.pdbx_strand_id
1 'polypeptide(L)'
;MRVSRRLGLGIVAALALESFARGAFADEPVAAREPNLMSETAEITSVVDAFDKDDPFDLNLIVGITQSFKHAKIRRESQLPQAGLEGAPGQQAGFIPATENIASYQSSMTTLNVGADVGIYHDLALILRLPIILSWSQSLGDLDGSAAVAAQRLADPSGGQLFSVPFTSPTRSGLDYFAFGLDWDIFNQARDDTKPTWLIGIEGRVAVGKPLHACNASPANGVPQCPDPTQWDSATQSYPAGSQSRDPGVSKGYDSVVAKTVWSRRFGYIEPYSGFWVQADFPTSGSDFGKWNPQQNLDRTPPLQGSFALGLEVVPWEHREQYQRLSADFRFKGTYHSPGRDYSELFDALGSSTATSLRNPNPAAYTSGPMGTGSVADPGSENVYFTGITEVAAYGSFTLSAAATWQAGQYIKFTLGGGFTYAQSHLVTAADVCTPNGNTSVAAAGPCLDQSTGQVQGVPNPDHRDLIDLPGHRFSVDDTTIVDLYAMGIVMF
;
A
#
# COMPACT_ATOMS: atom_id res chain seq x y z
N MET A 1 -7.11 4.80 35.42
CA MET A 1 -7.57 3.48 35.89
C MET A 1 -8.48 2.85 34.83
N ARG A 2 -7.91 2.38 33.70
CA ARG A 2 -8.59 1.65 32.59
C ARG A 2 -7.55 0.86 31.81
N VAL A 3 -7.05 -0.27 32.37
CA VAL A 3 -6.03 -1.14 31.77
C VAL A 3 -6.42 -2.63 31.87
N SER A 4 -7.67 -3.00 31.99
CA SER A 4 -7.99 -4.41 32.29
C SER A 4 -8.92 -5.14 31.29
N ARG A 5 -9.08 -4.69 30.04
CA ARG A 5 -9.96 -5.39 29.07
C ARG A 5 -9.29 -5.98 27.83
N ARG A 6 -7.97 -5.82 27.64
CA ARG A 6 -7.28 -6.35 26.45
C ARG A 6 -6.52 -7.67 26.64
N LEU A 7 -6.39 -8.17 27.86
CA LEU A 7 -5.72 -9.47 28.14
C LEU A 7 -6.65 -10.70 28.04
N GLY A 8 -7.96 -10.52 28.01
CA GLY A 8 -8.92 -11.63 28.04
C GLY A 8 -9.09 -12.36 26.70
N LEU A 9 -8.88 -11.68 25.56
CA LEU A 9 -9.11 -12.32 24.24
C LEU A 9 -7.96 -13.25 23.81
N GLY A 10 -6.74 -12.96 24.18
CA GLY A 10 -5.58 -13.79 23.84
C GLY A 10 -5.56 -15.16 24.52
N ILE A 11 -6.08 -15.22 25.77
CA ILE A 11 -6.11 -16.48 26.55
C ILE A 11 -7.25 -17.40 26.11
N VAL A 12 -8.36 -16.84 25.65
CA VAL A 12 -9.51 -17.66 25.16
C VAL A 12 -9.16 -18.32 23.82
N ALA A 13 -8.41 -17.64 22.94
CA ALA A 13 -7.96 -18.22 21.68
C ALA A 13 -6.92 -19.34 21.88
N ALA A 14 -5.99 -19.20 22.83
CA ALA A 14 -5.02 -20.23 23.16
C ALA A 14 -5.64 -21.45 23.83
N LEU A 15 -6.64 -21.27 24.70
CA LEU A 15 -7.36 -22.38 25.35
C LEU A 15 -8.31 -23.10 24.40
N ALA A 16 -8.83 -22.41 23.38
CA ALA A 16 -9.63 -23.05 22.35
C ALA A 16 -8.77 -23.95 21.44
N LEU A 17 -7.56 -23.52 21.07
CA LEU A 17 -6.63 -24.34 20.28
C LEU A 17 -6.17 -25.58 21.04
N GLU A 18 -5.90 -25.49 22.36
CA GLU A 18 -5.54 -26.68 23.16
C GLU A 18 -6.67 -27.69 23.30
N SER A 19 -7.93 -27.24 23.29
CA SER A 19 -9.11 -28.12 23.38
C SER A 19 -9.37 -28.85 22.06
N PHE A 20 -9.08 -28.24 20.91
CA PHE A 20 -9.21 -28.86 19.60
C PHE A 20 -8.05 -29.84 19.30
N ALA A 21 -6.81 -29.51 19.71
CA ALA A 21 -5.66 -30.39 19.51
C ALA A 21 -5.73 -31.70 20.27
N ARG A 22 -6.47 -31.77 21.39
CA ARG A 22 -6.61 -33.01 22.18
C ARG A 22 -7.67 -33.99 21.65
N GLY A 23 -8.56 -33.55 20.75
CA GLY A 23 -9.56 -34.40 20.13
C GLY A 23 -9.08 -35.15 18.87
N ALA A 24 -7.93 -34.76 18.31
CA ALA A 24 -7.42 -35.27 17.04
C ALA A 24 -6.47 -36.47 17.16
N PHE A 25 -6.13 -36.91 18.38
CA PHE A 25 -5.27 -38.08 18.61
C PHE A 25 -6.02 -39.29 19.19
N ALA A 26 -7.05 -39.74 18.51
CA ALA A 26 -7.63 -41.07 18.81
C ALA A 26 -7.04 -42.04 17.79
N ASP A 27 -6.20 -42.97 18.31
CA ASP A 27 -5.62 -44.08 17.58
C ASP A 27 -6.70 -44.99 17.03
N GLU A 28 -7.07 -44.86 15.76
CA GLU A 28 -7.60 -45.93 14.95
C GLU A 28 -6.65 -46.24 13.78
N PRO A 29 -6.50 -47.49 13.34
CA PRO A 29 -5.62 -47.81 12.22
C PRO A 29 -6.17 -47.14 10.96
N VAL A 30 -5.57 -46.07 10.57
CA VAL A 30 -5.88 -45.31 9.37
C VAL A 30 -5.65 -46.22 8.18
N ALA A 31 -6.75 -46.65 7.52
CA ALA A 31 -6.65 -47.18 6.16
C ALA A 31 -5.84 -46.15 5.36
N ALA A 32 -4.84 -46.62 4.61
CA ALA A 32 -3.96 -45.77 3.85
C ALA A 32 -4.76 -44.78 3.00
N ARG A 33 -4.90 -43.58 3.47
CA ARG A 33 -5.73 -42.52 2.87
C ARG A 33 -4.96 -41.97 1.68
N GLU A 34 -5.62 -41.88 0.55
CA GLU A 34 -5.02 -41.18 -0.58
C GLU A 34 -4.83 -39.72 -0.14
N PRO A 35 -3.61 -39.15 -0.23
CA PRO A 35 -3.37 -37.80 0.22
C PRO A 35 -4.25 -36.83 -0.55
N ASN A 36 -5.15 -36.14 0.10
CA ASN A 36 -5.95 -35.08 -0.54
C ASN A 36 -5.10 -34.08 -1.27
N LEU A 37 -3.94 -33.78 -0.72
CA LEU A 37 -2.93 -32.84 -1.26
C LEU A 37 -2.46 -33.15 -2.68
N MET A 38 -2.48 -34.43 -3.10
CA MET A 38 -2.03 -34.84 -4.43
C MET A 38 -3.14 -34.66 -5.48
N SER A 39 -4.37 -34.50 -5.07
CA SER A 39 -5.50 -34.15 -5.92
C SER A 39 -5.82 -32.67 -5.92
N GLU A 40 -5.12 -31.87 -5.12
CA GLU A 40 -5.32 -30.43 -5.06
C GLU A 40 -5.03 -29.74 -6.38
N THR A 41 -5.74 -28.64 -6.58
CA THR A 41 -5.59 -27.70 -7.68
C THR A 41 -4.32 -26.84 -7.52
N ALA A 42 -4.10 -25.87 -8.42
CA ALA A 42 -2.98 -24.94 -8.31
C ALA A 42 -2.96 -24.22 -6.96
N GLU A 43 -1.76 -23.91 -6.44
CA GLU A 43 -1.57 -23.22 -5.16
C GLU A 43 -2.44 -21.96 -5.00
N ILE A 44 -2.75 -21.28 -6.12
CA ILE A 44 -3.56 -20.05 -6.11
C ILE A 44 -5.06 -20.32 -5.93
N THR A 45 -5.52 -21.53 -6.23
CA THR A 45 -6.91 -21.98 -6.09
C THR A 45 -7.07 -23.08 -5.04
N SER A 46 -6.02 -23.42 -4.32
CA SER A 46 -6.08 -24.42 -3.25
C SER A 46 -6.74 -23.83 -2.01
N VAL A 47 -7.79 -24.48 -1.53
CA VAL A 47 -8.52 -24.15 -0.30
C VAL A 47 -8.40 -25.31 0.65
N VAL A 48 -8.13 -25.03 1.91
CA VAL A 48 -8.10 -26.02 2.98
C VAL A 48 -9.53 -26.49 3.23
N ASP A 49 -9.78 -27.78 3.12
CA ASP A 49 -11.09 -28.36 3.25
C ASP A 49 -11.42 -28.83 4.69
N ALA A 50 -12.62 -29.30 4.90
CA ALA A 50 -13.07 -29.93 6.14
C ALA A 50 -14.25 -30.84 5.89
N PHE A 51 -14.45 -31.81 6.78
CA PHE A 51 -15.54 -32.80 6.74
C PHE A 51 -15.50 -33.72 5.52
N ASP A 52 -14.30 -34.01 5.02
CA ASP A 52 -14.10 -34.96 3.93
C ASP A 52 -13.71 -36.32 4.45
N LYS A 53 -14.44 -37.37 3.97
CA LYS A 53 -14.12 -38.83 4.12
C LYS A 53 -13.51 -39.22 5.47
N ASP A 54 -14.15 -38.85 6.57
CA ASP A 54 -13.70 -39.11 7.95
C ASP A 54 -12.61 -38.17 8.48
N ASP A 55 -12.29 -37.10 7.76
CA ASP A 55 -11.44 -36.01 8.20
C ASP A 55 -12.28 -34.77 8.54
N PRO A 56 -12.49 -34.49 9.83
CA PRO A 56 -13.36 -33.39 10.21
C PRO A 56 -12.69 -32.00 10.18
N PHE A 57 -11.36 -31.96 10.07
CA PHE A 57 -10.65 -30.70 10.27
C PHE A 57 -9.27 -30.69 9.63
N ASP A 58 -9.04 -29.72 8.74
CA ASP A 58 -7.73 -29.43 8.17
C ASP A 58 -7.24 -28.05 8.57
N LEU A 59 -5.96 -27.94 8.81
CA LEU A 59 -5.28 -26.71 9.24
C LEU A 59 -3.93 -26.58 8.56
N ASN A 60 -3.69 -25.47 7.91
CA ASN A 60 -2.36 -25.06 7.43
C ASN A 60 -1.80 -23.95 8.31
N LEU A 61 -0.61 -24.16 8.85
CA LEU A 61 0.17 -23.10 9.51
C LEU A 61 1.29 -22.63 8.58
N ILE A 62 1.34 -21.33 8.38
CA ILE A 62 2.20 -20.68 7.39
C ILE A 62 3.20 -19.78 8.10
N VAL A 63 4.48 -19.96 7.78
CA VAL A 63 5.56 -19.04 8.19
C VAL A 63 6.44 -18.76 6.98
N GLY A 64 6.66 -17.50 6.67
CA GLY A 64 7.49 -17.11 5.53
C GLY A 64 8.21 -15.80 5.76
N ILE A 65 9.27 -15.60 5.00
CA ILE A 65 10.02 -14.36 4.97
C ILE A 65 9.99 -13.80 3.55
N THR A 66 9.77 -12.51 3.43
CA THR A 66 9.83 -11.78 2.16
C THR A 66 10.85 -10.66 2.28
N GLN A 67 11.74 -10.56 1.29
CA GLN A 67 12.66 -9.46 1.11
C GLN A 67 12.26 -8.69 -0.15
N SER A 68 11.98 -7.40 -0.01
CA SER A 68 11.58 -6.51 -1.10
C SER A 68 12.61 -5.40 -1.29
N PHE A 69 13.00 -5.16 -2.54
CA PHE A 69 13.88 -4.07 -2.94
C PHE A 69 13.16 -3.21 -3.97
N LYS A 70 13.00 -1.92 -3.67
CA LYS A 70 12.36 -0.96 -4.58
C LYS A 70 13.35 0.10 -4.99
N HIS A 71 13.41 0.37 -6.29
CA HIS A 71 14.18 1.47 -6.89
C HIS A 71 13.26 2.30 -7.77
N ALA A 72 13.45 3.62 -7.73
CA ALA A 72 12.72 4.55 -8.58
C ALA A 72 13.55 5.83 -8.80
N LYS A 73 13.16 6.62 -9.80
CA LYS A 73 13.69 7.95 -10.04
C LYS A 73 12.64 8.98 -9.64
N ILE A 74 13.05 9.95 -8.82
CA ILE A 74 12.22 11.09 -8.48
C ILE A 74 12.55 12.21 -9.45
N ARG A 75 11.54 12.74 -10.13
CA ARG A 75 11.64 13.85 -11.04
C ARG A 75 10.69 14.96 -10.64
N ARG A 76 10.96 16.15 -11.09
CA ARG A 76 10.13 17.33 -10.84
C ARG A 76 9.86 18.06 -12.14
N GLU A 77 8.63 18.48 -12.34
CA GLU A 77 8.29 19.42 -13.40
C GLU A 77 8.96 20.79 -13.12
N SER A 78 9.48 21.42 -14.14
CA SER A 78 10.00 22.77 -14.09
C SER A 78 9.62 23.55 -15.35
N GLN A 79 9.68 24.85 -15.25
CA GLN A 79 9.46 25.76 -16.36
C GLN A 79 10.79 26.42 -16.69
N LEU A 80 11.43 25.97 -17.77
CA LEU A 80 12.68 26.54 -18.23
C LEU A 80 12.40 27.73 -19.15
N PRO A 81 13.02 28.93 -18.88
CA PRO A 81 12.90 30.03 -19.79
C PRO A 81 13.53 29.68 -21.16
N GLN A 82 12.79 29.91 -22.23
CA GLN A 82 13.31 29.70 -23.60
C GLN A 82 13.82 30.98 -24.17
N ALA A 83 15.13 31.02 -24.51
CA ALA A 83 15.73 32.12 -25.23
C ALA A 83 15.06 32.28 -26.62
N GLY A 84 14.65 33.50 -26.96
CA GLY A 84 13.94 33.81 -28.21
C GLY A 84 12.42 33.81 -28.12
N LEU A 85 11.82 33.37 -26.99
CA LEU A 85 10.44 33.62 -26.63
C LEU A 85 10.32 34.70 -25.55
N GLU A 86 11.26 35.60 -25.51
CA GLU A 86 11.20 36.80 -24.69
C GLU A 86 10.01 37.63 -25.15
N GLY A 87 8.96 37.63 -24.34
CA GLY A 87 7.75 38.37 -24.66
C GLY A 87 8.04 39.83 -24.86
N ALA A 88 7.27 40.51 -25.74
CA ALA A 88 7.25 41.95 -25.82
C ALA A 88 6.95 42.57 -24.45
N PRO A 89 7.36 43.81 -24.15
CA PRO A 89 7.08 44.44 -22.87
C PRO A 89 5.59 44.30 -22.47
N GLY A 90 5.33 43.58 -21.37
CA GLY A 90 3.98 43.26 -20.90
C GLY A 90 3.45 41.86 -21.28
N GLN A 91 4.18 41.06 -22.06
CA GLN A 91 3.88 39.66 -22.31
C GLN A 91 4.79 38.77 -21.45
N GLN A 92 4.21 37.70 -20.91
CA GLN A 92 5.00 36.68 -20.18
C GLN A 92 6.01 36.04 -21.14
N ALA A 93 7.26 35.90 -20.71
CA ALA A 93 8.26 35.14 -21.44
C ALA A 93 7.78 33.70 -21.67
N GLY A 94 8.06 33.16 -22.83
CA GLY A 94 7.72 31.74 -23.12
C GLY A 94 8.57 30.81 -22.26
N PHE A 95 7.94 29.85 -21.66
CA PHE A 95 8.59 28.79 -20.91
C PHE A 95 8.38 27.44 -21.63
N ILE A 96 9.38 26.58 -21.58
CA ILE A 96 9.28 25.21 -22.01
C ILE A 96 9.05 24.35 -20.76
N PRO A 97 8.00 23.53 -20.71
CA PRO A 97 7.88 22.55 -19.65
C PRO A 97 9.02 21.54 -19.78
N ALA A 98 9.72 21.31 -18.69
CA ALA A 98 10.79 20.34 -18.58
C ALA A 98 10.57 19.47 -17.35
N THR A 99 11.08 18.25 -17.38
CA THR A 99 11.10 17.36 -16.22
C THR A 99 12.54 17.12 -15.83
N GLU A 100 12.91 17.52 -14.64
CA GLU A 100 14.27 17.46 -14.13
C GLU A 100 14.44 16.32 -13.13
N ASN A 101 15.59 15.65 -13.17
CA ASN A 101 15.97 14.64 -12.21
C ASN A 101 16.26 15.29 -10.85
N ILE A 102 15.71 14.73 -9.78
CA ILE A 102 15.89 15.23 -8.41
C ILE A 102 16.66 14.22 -7.57
N ALA A 103 16.22 12.98 -7.50
CA ALA A 103 16.82 11.97 -6.64
C ALA A 103 16.57 10.54 -7.15
N SER A 104 17.44 9.63 -6.74
CA SER A 104 17.20 8.19 -6.82
C SER A 104 16.59 7.72 -5.51
N TYR A 105 15.42 7.07 -5.59
CA TYR A 105 14.76 6.45 -4.44
C TYR A 105 15.19 4.99 -4.31
N GLN A 106 15.49 4.58 -3.08
CA GLN A 106 15.79 3.20 -2.74
C GLN A 106 15.07 2.81 -1.46
N SER A 107 14.48 1.62 -1.47
CA SER A 107 13.84 1.04 -0.28
C SER A 107 14.16 -0.45 -0.18
N SER A 108 14.37 -0.91 1.05
CA SER A 108 14.58 -2.31 1.39
C SER A 108 13.68 -2.68 2.56
N MET A 109 12.87 -3.73 2.39
CA MET A 109 11.90 -4.16 3.40
C MET A 109 11.98 -5.67 3.59
N THR A 110 12.12 -6.10 4.84
CA THR A 110 12.07 -7.50 5.25
C THR A 110 10.80 -7.73 6.05
N THR A 111 9.95 -8.66 5.61
CA THR A 111 8.67 -8.99 6.26
C THR A 111 8.65 -10.45 6.67
N LEU A 112 8.30 -10.73 7.90
CA LEU A 112 7.92 -12.06 8.38
C LEU A 112 6.41 -12.22 8.21
N ASN A 113 5.99 -13.21 7.44
CA ASN A 113 4.59 -13.52 7.21
C ASN A 113 4.20 -14.72 8.07
N VAL A 114 3.24 -14.54 8.93
CA VAL A 114 2.65 -15.61 9.75
C VAL A 114 1.20 -15.76 9.36
N GLY A 115 0.73 -16.98 9.18
CA GLY A 115 -0.66 -17.21 8.79
C GLY A 115 -1.18 -18.57 9.22
N ALA A 116 -2.49 -18.72 9.12
CA ALA A 116 -3.18 -19.98 9.28
C ALA A 116 -4.37 -20.03 8.31
N ASP A 117 -4.57 -21.16 7.69
CA ASP A 117 -5.77 -21.48 6.92
C ASP A 117 -6.48 -22.63 7.59
N VAL A 118 -7.76 -22.47 7.86
CA VAL A 118 -8.58 -23.42 8.65
C VAL A 118 -9.77 -23.82 7.81
N GLY A 119 -9.88 -25.09 7.48
CA GLY A 119 -11.07 -25.65 6.86
C GLY A 119 -12.28 -25.51 7.79
N ILE A 120 -13.36 -24.93 7.30
CA ILE A 120 -14.60 -24.74 8.06
C ILE A 120 -15.66 -25.73 7.63
N TYR A 121 -15.85 -25.87 6.33
CA TYR A 121 -16.90 -26.73 5.77
C TYR A 121 -16.61 -27.03 4.30
N HIS A 122 -16.38 -28.29 3.95
CA HIS A 122 -15.98 -28.72 2.60
C HIS A 122 -14.86 -27.82 2.07
N ASP A 123 -15.03 -27.22 0.91
CA ASP A 123 -14.06 -26.31 0.26
C ASP A 123 -14.18 -24.84 0.72
N LEU A 124 -14.59 -24.60 1.96
CA LEU A 124 -14.67 -23.29 2.60
C LEU A 124 -13.65 -23.18 3.72
N ALA A 125 -12.70 -22.26 3.61
CA ALA A 125 -11.67 -22.01 4.61
C ALA A 125 -11.73 -20.59 5.19
N LEU A 126 -11.35 -20.48 6.46
CA LEU A 126 -11.00 -19.24 7.13
C LEU A 126 -9.51 -18.98 6.92
N ILE A 127 -9.18 -17.78 6.48
CA ILE A 127 -7.80 -17.34 6.25
C ILE A 127 -7.43 -16.31 7.30
N LEU A 128 -6.28 -16.50 7.93
CA LEU A 128 -5.71 -15.56 8.90
C LEU A 128 -4.28 -15.21 8.48
N ARG A 129 -3.93 -13.91 8.43
CA ARG A 129 -2.59 -13.44 8.07
C ARG A 129 -2.13 -12.31 8.99
N LEU A 130 -0.86 -12.35 9.38
CA LEU A 130 -0.21 -11.36 10.21
C LEU A 130 1.19 -11.05 9.65
N PRO A 131 1.35 -10.04 8.80
CA PRO A 131 2.66 -9.57 8.37
C PRO A 131 3.33 -8.76 9.47
N ILE A 132 4.59 -9.07 9.75
CA ILE A 132 5.44 -8.39 10.72
C ILE A 132 6.64 -7.82 9.97
N ILE A 133 6.74 -6.50 9.89
CA ILE A 133 7.87 -5.83 9.29
C ILE A 133 9.05 -5.91 10.25
N LEU A 134 10.08 -6.67 9.88
CA LEU A 134 11.30 -6.83 10.68
C LEU A 134 12.23 -5.64 10.49
N SER A 135 12.32 -5.13 9.27
CA SER A 135 13.14 -3.98 8.93
C SER A 135 12.60 -3.33 7.66
N TRP A 136 12.45 -2.02 7.69
CA TRP A 136 12.13 -1.23 6.51
C TRP A 136 12.97 0.04 6.51
N SER A 137 13.79 0.22 5.49
CA SER A 137 14.66 1.39 5.28
C SER A 137 14.34 2.04 3.95
N GLN A 138 14.47 3.38 3.90
CA GLN A 138 14.23 4.20 2.71
C GLN A 138 15.26 5.31 2.64
N SER A 139 15.66 5.67 1.41
CA SER A 139 16.58 6.78 1.18
C SER A 139 16.37 7.41 -0.19
N LEU A 140 16.71 8.70 -0.28
CA LEU A 140 16.87 9.44 -1.53
C LEU A 140 18.34 9.74 -1.72
N GLY A 141 18.93 9.23 -2.79
CA GLY A 141 20.30 9.49 -3.20
C GLY A 141 20.36 10.53 -4.32
N ASP A 142 21.55 11.04 -4.60
CA ASP A 142 21.79 11.89 -5.75
C ASP A 142 21.59 11.08 -7.04
N LEU A 143 20.86 11.63 -8.00
CA LEU A 143 20.59 10.97 -9.28
C LEU A 143 21.58 11.40 -10.37
N ASP A 144 21.96 12.68 -10.37
CA ASP A 144 22.80 13.27 -11.42
C ASP A 144 24.25 13.54 -10.97
N GLY A 145 24.64 13.08 -9.79
CA GLY A 145 25.97 13.32 -9.24
C GLY A 145 26.18 14.75 -8.72
N SER A 146 25.10 15.51 -8.51
CA SER A 146 25.16 16.89 -8.05
C SER A 146 24.06 17.26 -7.06
N ALA A 147 24.35 17.07 -5.77
CA ALA A 147 23.48 17.54 -4.70
C ALA A 147 23.21 19.07 -4.76
N ALA A 148 24.13 19.85 -5.31
CA ALA A 148 23.96 21.29 -5.49
C ALA A 148 22.86 21.62 -6.51
N VAL A 149 22.75 20.84 -7.58
CA VAL A 149 21.67 21.01 -8.59
C VAL A 149 20.31 20.63 -7.99
N ALA A 150 20.24 19.52 -7.26
CA ALA A 150 19.03 19.15 -6.54
C ALA A 150 18.61 20.21 -5.52
N ALA A 151 19.55 20.78 -4.77
CA ALA A 151 19.29 21.86 -3.83
C ALA A 151 18.68 23.09 -4.50
N GLN A 152 19.19 23.49 -5.67
CA GLN A 152 18.64 24.60 -6.42
C GLN A 152 17.22 24.34 -6.94
N ARG A 153 16.94 23.10 -7.37
CA ARG A 153 15.63 22.68 -7.88
C ARG A 153 14.59 22.48 -6.78
N LEU A 154 15.01 22.31 -5.53
CA LEU A 154 14.18 22.11 -4.36
C LEU A 154 14.00 23.36 -3.51
N ALA A 155 14.51 24.51 -3.97
CA ALA A 155 14.40 25.76 -3.26
C ALA A 155 12.94 26.21 -3.12
N ASP A 156 12.59 26.63 -1.91
CA ASP A 156 11.33 27.30 -1.60
C ASP A 156 11.48 28.81 -1.88
N PRO A 157 10.51 29.47 -2.50
CA PRO A 157 10.53 30.94 -2.66
C PRO A 157 10.70 31.72 -1.37
N SER A 158 10.35 31.18 -0.22
CA SER A 158 10.58 31.75 1.11
C SER A 158 12.03 31.61 1.61
N GLY A 159 12.93 31.02 0.82
CA GLY A 159 14.35 30.90 1.12
C GLY A 159 14.77 29.59 1.79
N GLY A 160 13.83 28.68 2.05
CA GLY A 160 14.07 27.32 2.55
C GLY A 160 14.32 26.31 1.43
N GLN A 161 14.40 25.05 1.81
CA GLN A 161 14.40 23.92 0.90
C GLN A 161 13.23 22.98 1.24
N LEU A 162 12.62 22.40 0.21
CA LEU A 162 11.56 21.39 0.43
C LEU A 162 12.11 20.19 1.20
N PHE A 163 13.25 19.69 0.81
CA PHE A 163 14.05 18.68 1.49
C PHE A 163 15.47 18.67 0.95
N SER A 164 16.38 18.00 1.63
CA SER A 164 17.76 17.84 1.17
C SER A 164 17.95 16.49 0.48
N VAL A 165 18.89 16.41 -0.46
CA VAL A 165 19.42 15.18 -1.04
C VAL A 165 20.93 15.17 -0.76
N PRO A 166 21.49 14.12 -0.16
CA PRO A 166 20.82 12.86 0.23
C PRO A 166 19.85 13.00 1.41
N PHE A 167 18.83 12.15 1.44
CA PHE A 167 17.85 12.04 2.51
C PHE A 167 17.77 10.59 2.97
N THR A 168 17.57 10.36 4.27
CA THR A 168 17.42 9.01 4.84
C THR A 168 16.29 9.01 5.86
N SER A 169 15.39 8.05 5.72
CA SER A 169 14.36 7.77 6.71
C SER A 169 14.93 6.88 7.83
N PRO A 170 14.44 6.99 9.07
CA PRO A 170 14.80 6.04 10.11
C PRO A 170 14.33 4.64 9.73
N THR A 171 15.06 3.62 10.14
CA THR A 171 14.64 2.23 9.99
C THR A 171 13.39 1.96 10.84
N ARG A 172 12.41 1.31 10.25
CA ARG A 172 11.13 0.98 10.87
C ARG A 172 10.97 -0.51 11.06
N SER A 173 10.25 -0.91 12.10
CA SER A 173 9.84 -2.29 12.35
C SER A 173 8.56 -2.34 13.17
N GLY A 174 7.77 -3.40 13.04
CA GLY A 174 6.53 -3.56 13.81
C GLY A 174 5.47 -4.40 13.08
N LEU A 175 4.32 -4.50 13.70
CA LEU A 175 3.13 -5.09 13.09
C LEU A 175 2.56 -4.13 12.05
N ASP A 176 2.05 -4.65 10.94
CA ASP A 176 1.35 -3.85 9.93
C ASP A 176 -0.15 -3.98 10.11
N TYR A 177 -0.75 -5.06 9.65
CA TYR A 177 -2.18 -5.32 9.78
C TYR A 177 -2.44 -6.76 10.25
N PHE A 178 -3.65 -7.02 10.65
CA PHE A 178 -4.19 -8.37 10.82
C PHE A 178 -5.25 -8.59 9.75
N ALA A 179 -5.10 -9.66 8.95
CA ALA A 179 -6.08 -10.01 7.95
C ALA A 179 -6.84 -11.28 8.37
N PHE A 180 -8.12 -11.28 8.07
CA PHE A 180 -9.01 -12.42 8.18
C PHE A 180 -9.92 -12.48 6.96
N GLY A 181 -10.19 -13.66 6.45
CA GLY A 181 -10.96 -13.81 5.23
C GLY A 181 -11.59 -15.17 5.11
N LEU A 182 -12.42 -15.31 4.09
CA LEU A 182 -13.03 -16.56 3.69
C LEU A 182 -12.69 -16.83 2.24
N ASP A 183 -12.20 -18.02 1.96
CA ASP A 183 -12.00 -18.55 0.62
C ASP A 183 -12.91 -19.74 0.41
N TRP A 184 -13.58 -19.79 -0.73
CA TRP A 184 -14.53 -20.84 -1.05
C TRP A 184 -14.38 -21.27 -2.52
N ASP A 185 -14.11 -22.56 -2.71
CA ASP A 185 -14.19 -23.19 -4.03
C ASP A 185 -15.63 -23.58 -4.34
N ILE A 186 -16.29 -22.76 -5.17
CA ILE A 186 -17.66 -23.04 -5.65
C ILE A 186 -17.68 -24.32 -6.49
N PHE A 187 -16.65 -24.50 -7.29
CA PHE A 187 -16.35 -25.72 -8.04
C PHE A 187 -14.91 -26.12 -7.74
N ASN A 188 -14.69 -27.40 -7.53
CA ASN A 188 -13.39 -27.98 -7.30
C ASN A 188 -13.17 -29.15 -8.25
N GLN A 189 -12.17 -29.05 -9.13
CA GLN A 189 -11.83 -30.08 -10.09
C GLN A 189 -11.41 -31.39 -9.41
N ALA A 190 -10.82 -31.34 -8.22
CA ALA A 190 -10.46 -32.54 -7.47
C ALA A 190 -11.68 -33.37 -7.04
N ARG A 191 -12.86 -32.73 -6.92
CA ARG A 191 -14.13 -33.41 -6.59
C ARG A 191 -14.94 -33.80 -7.83
N ASP A 192 -14.91 -32.98 -8.86
CA ASP A 192 -15.63 -33.16 -10.13
C ASP A 192 -14.73 -32.75 -11.29
N ASP A 193 -14.09 -33.73 -11.94
CA ASP A 193 -13.12 -33.52 -13.04
C ASP A 193 -13.75 -32.92 -14.30
N THR A 194 -15.08 -32.89 -14.38
CA THR A 194 -15.79 -32.25 -15.51
C THR A 194 -15.80 -30.71 -15.37
N LYS A 195 -15.58 -30.17 -14.18
CA LYS A 195 -15.62 -28.74 -13.86
C LYS A 195 -14.22 -28.17 -13.68
N PRO A 196 -14.00 -26.86 -13.96
CA PRO A 196 -12.82 -26.15 -13.51
C PRO A 196 -12.90 -25.91 -12.00
N THR A 197 -11.77 -25.61 -11.37
CA THR A 197 -11.80 -25.02 -10.02
C THR A 197 -12.15 -23.55 -10.14
N TRP A 198 -13.08 -23.11 -9.28
CA TRP A 198 -13.51 -21.71 -9.20
C TRP A 198 -13.56 -21.27 -7.75
N LEU A 199 -12.60 -20.46 -7.39
CA LEU A 199 -12.47 -19.84 -6.08
C LEU A 199 -13.06 -18.43 -6.07
N ILE A 200 -13.81 -18.12 -5.02
CA ILE A 200 -14.16 -16.77 -4.62
C ILE A 200 -13.66 -16.53 -3.19
N GLY A 201 -13.20 -15.31 -2.92
CA GLY A 201 -12.72 -14.98 -1.58
C GLY A 201 -12.98 -13.53 -1.22
N ILE A 202 -13.14 -13.30 0.06
CA ILE A 202 -13.22 -11.99 0.67
C ILE A 202 -12.28 -11.92 1.88
N GLU A 203 -11.50 -10.86 1.99
CA GLU A 203 -10.55 -10.65 3.08
C GLU A 203 -10.73 -9.24 3.64
N GLY A 204 -10.85 -9.14 4.95
CA GLY A 204 -10.77 -7.90 5.71
C GLY A 204 -9.39 -7.77 6.32
N ARG A 205 -8.79 -6.59 6.22
CA ARG A 205 -7.53 -6.22 6.87
C ARG A 205 -7.80 -5.10 7.86
N VAL A 206 -7.32 -5.25 9.07
CA VAL A 206 -7.46 -4.24 10.13
C VAL A 206 -6.06 -3.75 10.51
N ALA A 207 -5.85 -2.44 10.49
CA ALA A 207 -4.60 -1.83 10.93
C ALA A 207 -4.40 -2.06 12.44
N VAL A 208 -3.41 -2.87 12.80
CA VAL A 208 -3.06 -3.18 14.21
C VAL A 208 -1.71 -2.59 14.60
N GLY A 209 -0.92 -2.18 13.61
CA GLY A 209 0.39 -1.56 13.82
C GLY A 209 0.30 -0.11 14.23
N LYS A 210 1.45 0.44 14.64
CA LYS A 210 1.57 1.88 14.88
C LYS A 210 1.46 2.62 13.55
N PRO A 211 0.66 3.70 13.49
CA PRO A 211 0.50 4.49 12.27
C PRO A 211 1.83 5.07 11.78
N LEU A 212 1.99 5.11 10.46
CA LEU A 212 3.15 5.66 9.78
C LEU A 212 3.16 7.18 9.90
N HIS A 213 4.29 7.73 10.36
CA HIS A 213 4.55 9.18 10.43
C HIS A 213 5.79 9.54 9.63
N ALA A 214 5.76 10.70 9.00
CA ALA A 214 6.90 11.20 8.24
C ALA A 214 8.07 11.53 9.17
N CYS A 215 9.27 11.04 8.80
CA CYS A 215 10.45 11.13 9.65
C CYS A 215 11.72 11.40 8.82
N ASN A 216 12.67 12.10 9.43
CA ASN A 216 14.01 12.30 8.91
C ASN A 216 15.02 11.72 9.90
N ALA A 217 15.89 10.81 9.47
CA ALA A 217 16.91 10.22 10.34
C ALA A 217 17.94 11.23 10.84
N SER A 218 18.15 12.33 10.10
CA SER A 218 19.10 13.39 10.41
C SER A 218 18.45 14.77 10.28
N PRO A 219 17.49 15.13 11.16
CA PRO A 219 16.81 16.40 11.09
C PRO A 219 17.74 17.56 11.42
N ALA A 220 17.38 18.76 11.00
CA ALA A 220 18.07 19.98 11.40
C ALA A 220 17.99 20.19 12.92
N ASN A 221 18.92 20.95 13.48
CA ASN A 221 18.92 21.25 14.92
C ASN A 221 17.60 21.89 15.35
N GLY A 222 17.02 21.37 16.42
CA GLY A 222 15.74 21.84 16.98
C GLY A 222 14.50 21.26 16.30
N VAL A 223 14.65 20.44 15.26
CA VAL A 223 13.54 19.78 14.58
C VAL A 223 13.41 18.35 15.09
N PRO A 224 12.21 17.89 15.52
CA PRO A 224 12.00 16.51 15.90
C PRO A 224 12.26 15.54 14.72
N GLN A 225 12.71 14.32 15.01
CA GLN A 225 12.96 13.32 13.98
C GLN A 225 11.67 12.96 13.21
N CYS A 226 10.57 12.78 13.92
CA CYS A 226 9.24 12.54 13.35
C CYS A 226 8.29 13.63 13.84
N PRO A 227 8.29 14.79 13.20
CA PRO A 227 7.58 15.96 13.72
C PRO A 227 6.06 15.74 13.69
N ASP A 228 5.37 16.24 14.71
CA ASP A 228 3.93 16.41 14.66
C ASP A 228 3.63 17.74 13.93
N PRO A 229 2.98 17.70 12.77
CA PRO A 229 2.72 18.92 12.00
C PRO A 229 1.89 19.95 12.74
N THR A 230 1.12 19.54 13.76
CA THR A 230 0.30 20.45 14.59
C THR A 230 1.11 21.27 15.58
N GLN A 231 2.34 20.86 15.85
CA GLN A 231 3.25 21.61 16.72
C GLN A 231 4.03 22.72 15.99
N TRP A 232 3.83 22.85 14.67
CA TRP A 232 4.46 23.91 13.90
C TRP A 232 3.90 25.28 14.29
N ASP A 233 4.77 26.19 14.67
CA ASP A 233 4.42 27.58 14.92
C ASP A 233 4.63 28.43 13.66
N SER A 234 3.54 28.84 13.05
CA SER A 234 3.57 29.66 11.83
C SER A 234 4.12 31.08 12.08
N ALA A 235 4.07 31.59 13.31
CA ALA A 235 4.57 32.93 13.64
C ALA A 235 6.11 32.96 13.72
N THR A 236 6.68 31.92 14.35
CA THR A 236 8.14 31.77 14.46
C THR A 236 8.75 30.94 13.33
N GLN A 237 7.92 30.34 12.48
CA GLN A 237 8.32 29.43 11.38
C GLN A 237 9.27 28.32 11.86
N SER A 238 8.94 27.72 12.99
CA SER A 238 9.77 26.70 13.64
C SER A 238 8.95 25.78 14.52
N TYR A 239 9.53 24.66 14.92
CA TYR A 239 9.00 23.84 16.00
C TYR A 239 9.42 24.45 17.36
N PRO A 240 8.52 24.61 18.32
CA PRO A 240 8.86 25.09 19.66
C PRO A 240 9.93 24.22 20.32
N ALA A 241 10.77 24.82 21.16
CA ALA A 241 11.77 24.09 21.91
C ALA A 241 11.11 23.03 22.80
N GLY A 242 11.58 21.79 22.70
CA GLY A 242 10.99 20.65 23.44
C GLY A 242 9.85 19.93 22.72
N SER A 243 9.54 20.27 21.45
CA SER A 243 8.62 19.50 20.64
C SER A 243 9.02 18.02 20.62
N GLN A 244 8.07 17.14 20.85
CA GLN A 244 8.31 15.70 20.95
C GLN A 244 8.31 15.05 19.55
N SER A 245 9.20 14.08 19.36
CA SER A 245 9.16 13.23 18.19
C SER A 245 8.09 12.15 18.35
N ARG A 246 7.31 11.92 17.30
CA ARG A 246 6.37 10.79 17.25
C ARG A 246 7.12 9.48 16.99
N ASP A 247 6.45 8.36 17.14
CA ASP A 247 6.95 7.05 16.72
C ASP A 247 6.91 6.99 15.17
N PRO A 248 7.95 6.50 14.48
CA PRO A 248 7.92 6.40 13.02
C PRO A 248 6.77 5.55 12.48
N GLY A 249 6.36 4.52 13.22
CA GLY A 249 5.33 3.58 12.79
C GLY A 249 5.70 2.79 11.54
N VAL A 250 4.85 1.85 11.16
CA VAL A 250 5.02 1.02 9.94
C VAL A 250 3.70 0.83 9.19
N SER A 251 2.57 0.88 9.90
CA SER A 251 1.25 0.66 9.28
C SER A 251 0.76 1.92 8.59
N LYS A 252 0.27 1.79 7.36
CA LYS A 252 -0.37 2.91 6.66
C LYS A 252 -1.62 3.41 7.41
N GLY A 253 -2.13 2.63 8.39
CA GLY A 253 -3.33 3.00 9.13
C GLY A 253 -4.59 2.94 8.27
N TYR A 254 -4.68 1.95 7.39
CA TYR A 254 -5.86 1.64 6.60
C TYR A 254 -6.49 0.34 7.09
N ASP A 255 -7.81 0.32 7.19
CA ASP A 255 -8.58 -0.91 7.13
C ASP A 255 -8.91 -1.18 5.68
N SER A 256 -8.84 -2.44 5.23
CA SER A 256 -9.02 -2.76 3.82
C SER A 256 -10.00 -3.90 3.64
N VAL A 257 -10.68 -3.89 2.50
CA VAL A 257 -11.47 -5.04 2.02
C VAL A 257 -10.92 -5.48 0.68
N VAL A 258 -10.61 -6.75 0.56
CA VAL A 258 -10.16 -7.40 -0.67
C VAL A 258 -11.18 -8.43 -1.08
N ALA A 259 -11.67 -8.33 -2.32
CA ALA A 259 -12.48 -9.38 -2.94
C ALA A 259 -11.69 -10.01 -4.08
N LYS A 260 -11.77 -11.32 -4.23
CA LYS A 260 -11.06 -12.04 -5.28
C LYS A 260 -11.92 -13.12 -5.91
N THR A 261 -11.60 -13.44 -7.16
CA THR A 261 -12.10 -14.62 -7.85
C THR A 261 -11.01 -15.19 -8.74
N VAL A 262 -10.82 -16.50 -8.72
CA VAL A 262 -9.76 -17.20 -9.44
C VAL A 262 -10.34 -18.46 -10.08
N TRP A 263 -9.92 -18.75 -11.30
CA TRP A 263 -10.28 -19.96 -12.03
C TRP A 263 -9.02 -20.70 -12.42
N SER A 264 -9.01 -22.00 -12.25
CA SER A 264 -7.95 -22.87 -12.78
C SER A 264 -8.54 -24.14 -13.38
N ARG A 265 -7.75 -24.80 -14.23
CA ARG A 265 -8.05 -26.14 -14.69
C ARG A 265 -6.78 -26.91 -14.98
N ARG A 266 -6.65 -28.06 -14.36
CA ARG A 266 -5.49 -28.94 -14.55
C ARG A 266 -5.67 -29.85 -15.76
N PHE A 267 -4.65 -29.91 -16.59
CA PHE A 267 -4.50 -30.78 -17.77
C PHE A 267 -3.21 -31.59 -17.61
N GLY A 268 -3.30 -32.73 -16.92
CA GLY A 268 -2.13 -33.55 -16.62
C GLY A 268 -1.11 -32.81 -15.74
N TYR A 269 0.05 -32.44 -16.32
CA TYR A 269 1.14 -31.79 -15.61
C TYR A 269 1.07 -30.26 -15.60
N ILE A 270 0.11 -29.66 -16.27
CA ILE A 270 -0.01 -28.22 -16.37
C ILE A 270 -1.38 -27.76 -15.89
N GLU A 271 -1.41 -26.62 -15.21
CA GLU A 271 -2.63 -26.00 -14.73
C GLU A 271 -2.60 -24.49 -15.01
N PRO A 272 -3.15 -24.05 -16.16
CA PRO A 272 -3.39 -22.65 -16.40
C PRO A 272 -4.46 -22.11 -15.46
N TYR A 273 -4.27 -20.83 -15.06
CA TYR A 273 -5.23 -20.14 -14.21
C TYR A 273 -5.33 -18.66 -14.56
N SER A 274 -6.43 -18.06 -14.14
CA SER A 274 -6.64 -16.63 -14.22
C SER A 274 -7.41 -16.14 -12.99
N GLY A 275 -7.23 -14.86 -12.62
CA GLY A 275 -7.95 -14.32 -11.48
C GLY A 275 -8.05 -12.81 -11.50
N PHE A 276 -9.00 -12.30 -10.71
CA PHE A 276 -9.24 -10.88 -10.51
C PHE A 276 -9.32 -10.56 -9.03
N TRP A 277 -8.79 -9.40 -8.65
CA TRP A 277 -8.82 -8.85 -7.29
C TRP A 277 -9.23 -7.40 -7.33
N VAL A 278 -10.00 -7.00 -6.35
CA VAL A 278 -10.31 -5.59 -6.08
C VAL A 278 -10.02 -5.33 -4.61
N GLN A 279 -9.30 -4.26 -4.32
CA GLN A 279 -8.99 -3.82 -2.97
C GLN A 279 -9.44 -2.39 -2.79
N ALA A 280 -10.18 -2.15 -1.71
CA ALA A 280 -10.57 -0.82 -1.24
C ALA A 280 -9.99 -0.59 0.16
N ASP A 281 -9.32 0.54 0.35
CA ASP A 281 -8.66 0.92 1.59
C ASP A 281 -9.42 2.08 2.25
N PHE A 282 -9.61 1.99 3.58
CA PHE A 282 -10.37 2.95 4.38
C PHE A 282 -9.47 3.51 5.49
N PRO A 283 -9.18 4.82 5.52
CA PRO A 283 -8.31 5.40 6.54
C PRO A 283 -8.91 5.27 7.94
N THR A 284 -8.09 4.88 8.90
CA THR A 284 -8.48 4.88 10.31
C THR A 284 -8.28 6.25 10.95
N SER A 285 -9.07 6.59 11.97
CA SER A 285 -8.97 7.86 12.67
C SER A 285 -7.64 8.07 13.42
N GLY A 286 -6.89 7.00 13.66
CA GLY A 286 -5.59 7.06 14.34
C GLY A 286 -4.41 7.42 13.45
N SER A 287 -4.57 7.32 12.13
CA SER A 287 -3.52 7.64 11.15
C SER A 287 -3.49 9.12 10.80
N ASP A 288 -2.35 9.60 10.29
CA ASP A 288 -2.24 10.96 9.76
C ASP A 288 -3.16 11.18 8.55
N PHE A 289 -3.61 10.10 7.92
CA PHE A 289 -4.55 10.13 6.82
C PHE A 289 -5.99 10.48 7.29
N GLY A 290 -6.45 9.88 8.41
CA GLY A 290 -7.80 10.09 8.93
C GLY A 290 -7.92 11.21 9.95
N LYS A 291 -6.81 11.56 10.64
CA LYS A 291 -6.81 12.48 11.76
C LYS A 291 -7.21 13.91 11.40
N TRP A 292 -6.90 14.35 10.18
CA TRP A 292 -7.08 15.69 9.67
C TRP A 292 -8.10 15.74 8.53
N ASN A 293 -9.13 14.92 8.61
CA ASN A 293 -10.18 14.87 7.62
C ASN A 293 -11.28 15.88 7.97
N PRO A 294 -11.24 17.14 7.51
CA PRO A 294 -12.37 18.02 7.63
C PRO A 294 -13.53 17.45 6.83
N GLN A 295 -14.71 17.48 7.41
CA GLN A 295 -15.91 17.00 6.77
C GLN A 295 -16.05 17.64 5.39
N GLN A 296 -16.28 16.83 4.35
CA GLN A 296 -16.54 17.20 2.96
C GLN A 296 -15.31 17.56 2.11
N ASN A 297 -14.15 17.00 2.40
CA ASN A 297 -13.03 17.14 1.49
C ASN A 297 -13.03 16.14 0.36
N LEU A 298 -12.51 16.66 -0.73
CA LEU A 298 -12.04 15.99 -1.90
C LEU A 298 -11.23 14.76 -1.56
N ASP A 299 -11.23 13.85 -2.48
CA ASP A 299 -10.54 12.57 -2.48
C ASP A 299 -9.44 12.41 -1.41
N ARG A 300 -9.88 12.11 -0.21
CA ARG A 300 -9.01 11.71 0.88
C ARG A 300 -8.97 10.20 1.04
N THR A 301 -9.47 9.50 0.03
CA THR A 301 -9.44 8.05 0.01
C THR A 301 -8.14 7.58 -0.62
N PRO A 302 -7.55 6.50 -0.09
CA PRO A 302 -6.48 5.79 -0.77
C PRO A 302 -6.91 5.30 -2.16
N PRO A 303 -5.97 5.08 -3.08
CA PRO A 303 -6.28 4.55 -4.40
C PRO A 303 -7.01 3.21 -4.33
N LEU A 304 -8.14 3.10 -5.05
CA LEU A 304 -8.76 1.81 -5.32
C LEU A 304 -7.84 0.99 -6.22
N GLN A 305 -7.65 -0.28 -5.91
CA GLN A 305 -6.79 -1.16 -6.69
C GLN A 305 -7.63 -2.25 -7.36
N GLY A 306 -7.43 -2.41 -8.67
CA GLY A 306 -7.97 -3.51 -9.44
C GLY A 306 -6.85 -4.31 -10.08
N SER A 307 -6.82 -5.63 -9.89
CA SER A 307 -5.77 -6.48 -10.42
C SER A 307 -6.34 -7.64 -11.21
N PHE A 308 -5.60 -8.05 -12.22
CA PHE A 308 -5.82 -9.33 -12.89
C PHE A 308 -4.51 -10.13 -12.90
N ALA A 309 -4.62 -11.45 -12.88
CA ALA A 309 -3.47 -12.33 -13.06
C ALA A 309 -3.78 -13.44 -14.08
N LEU A 310 -2.73 -13.83 -14.77
CA LEU A 310 -2.69 -15.01 -15.64
C LEU A 310 -1.47 -15.82 -15.22
N GLY A 311 -1.61 -17.11 -15.13
CA GLY A 311 -0.49 -17.95 -14.74
C GLY A 311 -0.61 -19.40 -15.18
N LEU A 312 0.45 -20.11 -14.93
CA LEU A 312 0.60 -21.51 -15.26
C LEU A 312 1.38 -22.20 -14.14
N GLU A 313 0.74 -23.14 -13.48
CA GLU A 313 1.45 -24.08 -12.62
C GLU A 313 1.84 -25.32 -13.42
N VAL A 314 3.07 -25.75 -13.28
CA VAL A 314 3.62 -26.98 -13.88
C VAL A 314 4.03 -27.91 -12.77
N VAL A 315 3.57 -29.17 -12.82
CA VAL A 315 3.91 -30.22 -11.86
C VAL A 315 4.82 -31.24 -12.56
N PRO A 316 6.14 -31.00 -12.63
CA PRO A 316 7.07 -31.86 -13.35
C PRO A 316 7.27 -33.21 -12.68
N TRP A 317 6.97 -33.31 -11.39
CA TRP A 317 7.22 -34.51 -10.63
C TRP A 317 6.24 -34.64 -9.48
N GLU A 318 5.68 -35.86 -9.32
CA GLU A 318 4.71 -36.22 -8.31
C GLU A 318 4.89 -37.69 -7.93
N HIS A 319 4.99 -37.97 -6.63
CA HIS A 319 5.10 -39.31 -6.06
C HIS A 319 4.02 -39.49 -4.98
N ARG A 320 2.83 -39.87 -5.38
CA ARG A 320 1.62 -39.90 -4.54
C ARG A 320 1.76 -40.77 -3.31
N GLU A 321 2.35 -41.96 -3.46
CA GLU A 321 2.52 -42.91 -2.35
C GLU A 321 3.42 -42.38 -1.22
N GLN A 322 4.27 -41.39 -1.51
CA GLN A 322 5.18 -40.76 -0.55
C GLN A 322 4.78 -39.32 -0.17
N TYR A 323 3.63 -38.88 -0.62
CA TYR A 323 3.14 -37.51 -0.40
C TYR A 323 4.17 -36.45 -0.87
N GLN A 324 4.79 -36.69 -2.01
CA GLN A 324 5.83 -35.81 -2.54
C GLN A 324 5.39 -35.23 -3.88
N ARG A 325 5.56 -33.90 -3.99
CA ARG A 325 5.22 -33.15 -5.20
C ARG A 325 6.18 -32.00 -5.36
N LEU A 326 6.59 -31.74 -6.59
CA LEU A 326 7.29 -30.53 -6.98
C LEU A 326 6.42 -29.79 -8.00
N SER A 327 6.11 -28.53 -7.73
CA SER A 327 5.44 -27.67 -8.70
C SER A 327 6.26 -26.39 -8.95
N ALA A 328 6.06 -25.81 -10.12
CA ALA A 328 6.61 -24.52 -10.50
C ALA A 328 5.48 -23.63 -11.01
N ASP A 329 5.29 -22.47 -10.39
CA ASP A 329 4.30 -21.46 -10.75
C ASP A 329 4.95 -20.31 -11.51
N PHE A 330 4.36 -19.91 -12.61
CA PHE A 330 4.75 -18.73 -13.40
C PHE A 330 3.54 -17.84 -13.54
N ARG A 331 3.66 -16.58 -13.08
CA ARG A 331 2.53 -15.66 -13.00
C ARG A 331 2.87 -14.29 -13.57
N PHE A 332 1.95 -13.78 -14.36
CA PHE A 332 1.87 -12.37 -14.71
C PHE A 332 0.69 -11.74 -13.98
N LYS A 333 0.91 -10.58 -13.33
CA LYS A 333 -0.14 -9.80 -12.68
C LYS A 333 -0.07 -8.36 -13.17
N GLY A 334 -1.20 -7.83 -13.63
CA GLY A 334 -1.39 -6.40 -13.88
C GLY A 334 -2.27 -5.79 -12.81
N THR A 335 -1.86 -4.64 -12.27
CA THR A 335 -2.63 -3.90 -11.26
C THR A 335 -2.83 -2.47 -11.72
N TYR A 336 -4.04 -1.99 -11.68
CA TYR A 336 -4.41 -0.59 -11.86
C TYR A 336 -4.65 0.04 -10.49
N HIS A 337 -4.05 1.20 -10.28
CA HIS A 337 -4.25 2.06 -9.12
C HIS A 337 -5.02 3.29 -9.57
N SER A 338 -6.20 3.53 -8.98
CA SER A 338 -6.94 4.77 -9.24
C SER A 338 -6.21 5.98 -8.65
N PRO A 339 -6.53 7.20 -9.08
CA PRO A 339 -6.02 8.38 -8.38
C PRO A 339 -6.53 8.39 -6.94
N GLY A 340 -5.76 8.97 -6.04
CA GLY A 340 -6.12 9.09 -4.64
C GLY A 340 -4.96 9.59 -3.78
N ARG A 341 -5.18 9.79 -2.49
CA ARG A 341 -4.12 10.16 -1.56
C ARG A 341 -3.43 8.92 -1.03
N ASP A 342 -2.10 8.90 -1.04
CA ASP A 342 -1.31 7.79 -0.51
C ASP A 342 0.07 8.26 -0.01
N TYR A 343 0.75 7.34 0.64
CA TYR A 343 2.15 7.46 1.04
C TYR A 343 3.04 7.22 -0.20
N SER A 344 3.59 8.30 -0.72
CA SER A 344 4.50 8.24 -1.88
C SER A 344 5.95 8.02 -1.44
N GLU A 345 6.86 7.85 -2.40
CA GLU A 345 8.30 7.77 -2.18
C GLU A 345 8.88 9.03 -1.54
N LEU A 346 8.16 10.14 -1.64
CA LEU A 346 8.53 11.42 -1.05
C LEU A 346 7.90 11.68 0.32
N PHE A 347 7.07 10.75 0.83
CA PHE A 347 6.33 10.93 2.08
C PHE A 347 7.18 11.43 3.24
N ASP A 348 8.30 10.75 3.50
CA ASP A 348 9.19 11.13 4.60
C ASP A 348 9.88 12.46 4.35
N ALA A 349 10.36 12.67 3.14
CA ALA A 349 11.11 13.88 2.79
C ALA A 349 10.23 15.14 2.83
N LEU A 350 9.03 15.07 2.25
CA LEU A 350 8.07 16.17 2.26
C LEU A 350 7.43 16.35 3.64
N GLY A 351 7.03 15.26 4.26
CA GLY A 351 6.33 15.30 5.55
C GLY A 351 7.19 15.66 6.75
N SER A 352 8.51 15.51 6.69
CA SER A 352 9.46 16.01 7.71
C SER A 352 10.12 17.36 7.33
N SER A 353 9.76 17.94 6.19
CA SER A 353 10.28 19.21 5.73
C SER A 353 10.01 20.35 6.72
N THR A 354 10.89 21.35 6.76
CA THR A 354 10.71 22.60 7.50
C THR A 354 10.38 23.78 6.58
N ALA A 355 10.14 23.53 5.29
CA ALA A 355 9.74 24.57 4.35
C ALA A 355 8.39 25.18 4.77
N THR A 356 8.34 26.50 4.94
CA THR A 356 7.14 27.20 5.40
C THR A 356 5.95 27.04 4.45
N SER A 357 6.23 26.97 3.16
CA SER A 357 5.23 26.69 2.12
C SER A 357 4.50 25.34 2.28
N LEU A 358 5.13 24.37 2.95
CA LEU A 358 4.51 23.09 3.29
C LEU A 358 3.96 23.08 4.72
N ARG A 359 4.70 23.68 5.67
CA ARG A 359 4.38 23.59 7.11
C ARG A 359 3.25 24.48 7.55
N ASN A 360 3.11 25.68 6.96
CA ASN A 360 2.00 26.55 7.34
C ASN A 360 0.68 25.88 7.03
N PRO A 361 -0.22 25.74 8.03
CA PRO A 361 -1.48 25.07 7.82
C PRO A 361 -2.35 25.88 6.87
N ASN A 362 -3.07 25.19 6.00
CA ASN A 362 -4.15 25.80 5.24
C ASN A 362 -5.44 25.81 6.06
N PRO A 363 -6.28 26.83 5.90
CA PRO A 363 -7.63 26.78 6.44
C PRO A 363 -8.39 25.61 5.82
N ALA A 364 -9.22 24.95 6.62
CA ALA A 364 -10.10 23.90 6.12
C ALA A 364 -11.01 24.46 5.03
N ALA A 365 -11.24 23.68 3.98
CA ALA A 365 -12.15 24.06 2.92
C ALA A 365 -13.60 24.05 3.43
N TYR A 366 -14.41 24.98 2.89
CA TYR A 366 -15.78 25.19 3.31
C TYR A 366 -16.78 24.39 2.57
N THR A 367 -17.82 24.15 3.33
CA THR A 367 -18.86 23.24 2.91
C THR A 367 -20.26 23.79 3.01
N SER A 368 -20.45 24.92 3.61
CA SER A 368 -21.79 25.47 3.82
C SER A 368 -21.95 26.80 3.13
N GLY A 369 -22.62 26.75 2.01
CA GLY A 369 -23.08 27.91 1.25
C GLY A 369 -23.12 27.61 -0.23
N PRO A 370 -24.14 28.14 -0.95
CA PRO A 370 -24.16 28.02 -2.40
C PRO A 370 -22.93 28.73 -2.96
N MET A 371 -22.23 28.07 -3.84
CA MET A 371 -21.15 28.64 -4.62
C MET A 371 -21.64 29.92 -5.32
N GLY A 372 -20.79 30.94 -5.28
CA GLY A 372 -21.11 32.26 -5.81
C GLY A 372 -21.72 33.24 -4.80
N THR A 373 -22.01 32.85 -3.56
CA THR A 373 -22.48 33.77 -2.52
C THR A 373 -21.37 34.37 -1.66
N GLY A 374 -20.09 34.15 -2.02
CA GLY A 374 -18.97 34.71 -1.27
C GLY A 374 -18.79 34.09 0.12
N SER A 375 -19.37 32.92 0.35
CA SER A 375 -19.16 32.17 1.56
C SER A 375 -17.73 31.64 1.53
N VAL A 376 -16.85 32.46 1.98
CA VAL A 376 -15.45 32.15 2.20
C VAL A 376 -15.42 31.17 3.36
N ALA A 377 -14.48 30.31 3.23
CA ALA A 377 -13.95 29.54 4.30
C ALA A 377 -13.97 30.35 5.60
N ASP A 378 -14.45 29.76 6.73
CA ASP A 378 -14.25 30.32 8.04
C ASP A 378 -12.79 30.10 8.45
N PRO A 379 -11.88 30.99 8.20
CA PRO A 379 -10.48 30.77 8.42
C PRO A 379 -10.16 30.51 9.91
N GLY A 380 -11.16 30.35 10.74
CA GLY A 380 -10.98 30.33 12.16
C GLY A 380 -11.23 28.99 12.87
N SER A 381 -11.87 28.01 12.25
CA SER A 381 -12.31 26.85 13.03
C SER A 381 -11.37 25.64 12.92
N GLU A 382 -10.77 25.39 11.78
CA GLU A 382 -9.91 24.22 11.60
C GLU A 382 -8.81 24.49 10.58
N ASN A 383 -7.61 24.01 10.87
CA ASN A 383 -6.48 24.06 9.98
C ASN A 383 -6.15 22.67 9.44
N VAL A 384 -5.76 22.59 8.16
CA VAL A 384 -5.26 21.37 7.55
C VAL A 384 -3.74 21.41 7.49
N TYR A 385 -3.14 20.52 8.24
CA TYR A 385 -1.70 20.39 8.35
C TYR A 385 -1.16 19.42 7.29
N PHE A 386 -0.01 19.75 6.73
CA PHE A 386 0.63 18.89 5.74
C PHE A 386 1.37 17.74 6.44
N THR A 387 0.98 16.51 6.17
CA THR A 387 1.52 15.30 6.81
C THR A 387 2.58 14.59 5.96
N GLY A 388 2.74 14.98 4.69
CA GLY A 388 3.56 14.29 3.69
C GLY A 388 2.77 13.32 2.81
N ILE A 389 1.52 13.01 3.16
CA ILE A 389 0.60 12.25 2.31
C ILE A 389 0.15 13.17 1.17
N THR A 390 0.26 12.69 -0.07
CA THR A 390 0.03 13.49 -1.27
C THR A 390 -1.00 12.84 -2.17
N GLU A 391 -1.57 13.58 -3.10
CA GLU A 391 -2.43 13.02 -4.15
C GLU A 391 -1.57 12.41 -5.25
N VAL A 392 -1.79 11.12 -5.51
CA VAL A 392 -1.09 10.31 -6.49
C VAL A 392 -2.01 10.12 -7.70
N ALA A 393 -1.47 10.38 -8.90
CA ALA A 393 -2.19 10.13 -10.14
C ALA A 393 -2.38 8.63 -10.39
N ALA A 394 -3.36 8.30 -11.22
CA ALA A 394 -3.58 6.90 -11.61
C ALA A 394 -2.37 6.30 -12.33
N TYR A 395 -2.07 5.03 -12.06
CA TYR A 395 -1.00 4.30 -12.75
C TYR A 395 -1.25 2.80 -12.79
N GLY A 396 -0.53 2.13 -13.68
CA GLY A 396 -0.49 0.67 -13.78
C GLY A 396 0.83 0.11 -13.26
N SER A 397 0.78 -1.09 -12.69
CA SER A 397 1.97 -1.87 -12.38
C SER A 397 1.85 -3.30 -12.94
N PHE A 398 2.98 -3.87 -13.33
CA PHE A 398 3.05 -5.19 -13.96
C PHE A 398 4.10 -6.03 -13.26
N THR A 399 3.67 -7.19 -12.77
CA THR A 399 4.53 -8.13 -12.04
C THR A 399 4.68 -9.42 -12.81
N LEU A 400 5.91 -9.87 -12.98
CA LEU A 400 6.26 -11.24 -13.38
C LEU A 400 6.82 -11.95 -12.15
N SER A 401 6.28 -13.11 -11.81
CA SER A 401 6.76 -13.89 -10.69
C SER A 401 6.94 -15.36 -11.05
N ALA A 402 7.86 -16.01 -10.36
CA ALA A 402 8.06 -17.45 -10.44
C ALA A 402 8.29 -18.01 -9.04
N ALA A 403 7.75 -19.19 -8.79
CA ALA A 403 7.91 -19.90 -7.54
C ALA A 403 8.08 -21.40 -7.79
N ALA A 404 8.83 -22.05 -6.91
CA ALA A 404 8.91 -23.50 -6.83
C ALA A 404 8.38 -23.95 -5.48
N THR A 405 7.43 -24.86 -5.49
CA THR A 405 6.85 -25.44 -4.29
C THR A 405 7.20 -26.91 -4.22
N TRP A 406 7.79 -27.32 -3.13
CA TRP A 406 8.12 -28.71 -2.84
C TRP A 406 7.37 -29.18 -1.60
N GLN A 407 6.46 -30.09 -1.83
CA GLN A 407 5.84 -30.88 -0.78
C GLN A 407 6.75 -32.07 -0.48
N ALA A 408 7.32 -32.08 0.72
CA ALA A 408 8.35 -33.07 1.12
C ALA A 408 7.72 -34.33 1.76
N GLY A 409 6.46 -34.27 2.15
CA GLY A 409 5.72 -35.32 2.80
C GLY A 409 4.28 -34.86 3.10
N GLN A 410 3.53 -35.65 3.86
CA GLN A 410 2.13 -35.39 4.16
C GLN A 410 1.89 -34.04 4.87
N TYR A 411 2.81 -33.63 5.74
CA TYR A 411 2.57 -32.52 6.67
C TYR A 411 3.40 -31.28 6.38
N ILE A 412 4.23 -31.30 5.35
CA ILE A 412 5.18 -30.19 5.17
C ILE A 412 5.37 -29.79 3.71
N LYS A 413 5.28 -28.50 3.47
CA LYS A 413 5.46 -27.89 2.15
C LYS A 413 6.39 -26.69 2.27
N PHE A 414 7.27 -26.52 1.30
CA PHE A 414 8.19 -25.39 1.19
C PHE A 414 8.01 -24.70 -0.16
N THR A 415 7.94 -23.37 -0.15
CA THR A 415 7.89 -22.56 -1.34
C THR A 415 9.06 -21.59 -1.34
N LEU A 416 9.74 -21.48 -2.47
CA LEU A 416 10.76 -20.48 -2.75
C LEU A 416 10.37 -19.76 -4.03
N GLY A 417 10.34 -18.44 -4.00
CA GLY A 417 9.94 -17.69 -5.17
C GLY A 417 10.48 -16.27 -5.19
N GLY A 418 10.17 -15.59 -6.28
CA GLY A 418 10.48 -14.19 -6.45
C GLY A 418 9.64 -13.54 -7.52
N GLY A 419 9.65 -12.22 -7.53
CA GLY A 419 8.91 -11.42 -8.47
C GLY A 419 9.70 -10.18 -8.90
N PHE A 420 9.41 -9.72 -10.11
CA PHE A 420 9.87 -8.45 -10.64
C PHE A 420 8.64 -7.63 -11.02
N THR A 421 8.51 -6.44 -10.43
CA THR A 421 7.43 -5.51 -10.72
C THR A 421 8.00 -4.25 -11.37
N TYR A 422 7.36 -3.82 -12.45
CA TYR A 422 7.54 -2.50 -13.05
C TYR A 422 6.27 -1.68 -12.83
N ALA A 423 6.40 -0.45 -12.32
CA ALA A 423 5.28 0.49 -12.25
C ALA A 423 5.48 1.63 -13.24
N GLN A 424 4.40 2.03 -13.89
CA GLN A 424 4.38 3.14 -14.84
C GLN A 424 4.73 4.45 -14.14
N SER A 425 5.36 5.35 -14.89
CA SER A 425 5.61 6.71 -14.43
C SER A 425 4.30 7.43 -14.11
N HIS A 426 4.26 8.11 -12.97
CA HIS A 426 3.07 8.82 -12.51
C HIS A 426 3.43 9.99 -11.61
N LEU A 427 2.52 10.95 -11.50
CA LEU A 427 2.65 12.06 -10.57
C LEU A 427 2.33 11.58 -9.15
N VAL A 428 3.15 12.02 -8.19
CA VAL A 428 2.97 11.74 -6.75
C VAL A 428 2.60 12.99 -5.96
N THR A 429 2.55 14.15 -6.62
CA THR A 429 2.00 15.39 -6.12
C THR A 429 1.13 15.97 -7.22
N ALA A 430 -0.18 15.84 -7.07
CA ALA A 430 -1.13 16.18 -8.11
C ALA A 430 -2.46 16.70 -7.54
N ALA A 431 -2.42 17.24 -6.32
CA ALA A 431 -3.61 17.78 -5.69
C ALA A 431 -4.17 18.96 -6.49
N ASP A 432 -5.43 18.86 -6.86
CA ASP A 432 -6.13 19.93 -7.55
C ASP A 432 -6.41 21.11 -6.63
N VAL A 433 -6.39 22.32 -7.19
CA VAL A 433 -6.62 23.57 -6.45
C VAL A 433 -8.01 23.62 -5.86
N CYS A 434 -9.01 23.17 -6.62
CA CYS A 434 -10.41 23.21 -6.22
C CYS A 434 -11.21 22.04 -6.78
N THR A 435 -12.32 21.70 -6.07
CA THR A 435 -13.37 20.87 -6.64
C THR A 435 -14.56 21.68 -7.08
N PRO A 436 -15.27 21.23 -8.12
CA PRO A 436 -16.56 21.78 -8.48
C PRO A 436 -17.60 21.59 -7.39
N ASN A 437 -18.50 22.54 -7.32
CA ASN A 437 -19.60 22.67 -6.40
C ASN A 437 -20.28 21.33 -6.00
N GLY A 438 -20.16 20.94 -4.76
CA GLY A 438 -20.82 19.76 -4.20
C GLY A 438 -20.33 18.40 -4.72
N ASN A 439 -19.33 18.38 -5.61
CA ASN A 439 -18.74 17.17 -6.14
C ASN A 439 -17.42 16.89 -5.41
N THR A 440 -17.31 15.72 -4.81
CA THR A 440 -16.13 15.26 -4.10
C THR A 440 -15.24 14.34 -4.97
N SER A 441 -15.54 14.22 -6.27
CA SER A 441 -14.78 13.39 -7.19
C SER A 441 -13.56 14.13 -7.74
N VAL A 442 -12.38 13.50 -7.69
CA VAL A 442 -11.14 13.98 -8.34
C VAL A 442 -11.36 14.25 -9.83
N ALA A 443 -12.14 13.40 -10.51
CA ALA A 443 -12.44 13.60 -11.93
C ALA A 443 -13.17 14.89 -12.24
N ALA A 444 -13.74 15.52 -11.24
CA ALA A 444 -14.46 16.79 -11.36
C ALA A 444 -13.66 17.99 -10.80
N ALA A 445 -12.42 17.76 -10.37
CA ALA A 445 -11.54 18.79 -9.87
C ALA A 445 -11.06 19.71 -10.99
N GLY A 446 -10.65 20.90 -10.63
CA GLY A 446 -10.22 21.91 -11.60
C GLY A 446 -9.89 23.27 -10.96
N PRO A 447 -9.80 24.33 -11.78
CA PRO A 447 -9.54 25.66 -11.26
C PRO A 447 -10.68 26.20 -10.41
N CYS A 448 -10.35 26.96 -9.37
CA CYS A 448 -11.34 27.61 -8.51
C CYS A 448 -12.16 28.69 -9.20
N LEU A 449 -11.68 29.21 -10.32
CA LEU A 449 -12.33 30.27 -11.08
C LEU A 449 -12.66 29.79 -12.47
N ASP A 450 -13.92 30.01 -12.89
CA ASP A 450 -14.27 29.99 -14.30
C ASP A 450 -13.60 31.15 -15.00
N GLN A 451 -12.68 30.86 -15.91
CA GLN A 451 -11.91 31.86 -16.64
C GLN A 451 -12.78 32.72 -17.57
N SER A 452 -13.96 32.25 -17.94
CA SER A 452 -14.88 32.96 -18.82
C SER A 452 -15.79 33.93 -18.05
N THR A 453 -16.17 33.58 -16.83
CA THR A 453 -17.13 34.37 -16.02
C THR A 453 -16.46 35.04 -14.80
N GLY A 454 -15.25 34.65 -14.44
CA GLY A 454 -14.55 35.09 -13.23
C GLY A 454 -15.23 34.65 -11.92
N GLN A 455 -16.20 33.75 -12.00
CA GLN A 455 -16.94 33.26 -10.84
C GLN A 455 -16.22 32.07 -10.18
N VAL A 456 -16.25 32.01 -8.86
CA VAL A 456 -15.73 30.87 -8.10
C VAL A 456 -16.62 29.68 -8.33
N GLN A 457 -16.10 28.61 -8.90
CA GLN A 457 -16.83 27.38 -9.24
C GLN A 457 -16.51 26.17 -8.38
N GLY A 458 -15.55 26.29 -7.43
CA GLY A 458 -15.10 25.16 -6.66
C GLY A 458 -14.89 25.47 -5.17
N VAL A 459 -14.78 24.41 -4.38
CA VAL A 459 -14.35 24.49 -2.99
C VAL A 459 -12.83 24.37 -2.96
N PRO A 460 -12.08 25.31 -2.36
CA PRO A 460 -10.63 25.20 -2.26
C PRO A 460 -10.22 23.87 -1.60
N ASN A 461 -9.23 23.21 -2.18
CA ASN A 461 -8.64 22.00 -1.63
C ASN A 461 -7.58 22.38 -0.57
N PRO A 462 -7.80 22.16 0.72
CA PRO A 462 -6.85 22.56 1.76
C PRO A 462 -5.60 21.67 1.79
N ASP A 463 -5.60 20.55 1.12
CA ASP A 463 -4.42 19.70 0.97
C ASP A 463 -3.47 20.18 -0.14
N HIS A 464 -3.98 20.99 -1.06
CA HIS A 464 -3.18 21.56 -2.14
C HIS A 464 -2.05 22.46 -1.61
N ARG A 465 -0.86 22.31 -2.18
CA ARG A 465 0.33 23.15 -1.91
C ARG A 465 0.92 23.59 -3.24
N ASP A 466 0.86 24.88 -3.54
CA ASP A 466 1.31 25.44 -4.81
C ASP A 466 2.72 25.00 -5.21
N LEU A 467 3.60 24.82 -4.22
CA LEU A 467 5.00 24.50 -4.47
C LEU A 467 5.24 23.06 -4.94
N ILE A 468 4.27 22.16 -4.76
CA ILE A 468 4.40 20.76 -5.14
C ILE A 468 3.26 20.26 -6.03
N ASP A 469 2.14 20.96 -6.09
CA ASP A 469 0.93 20.46 -6.77
C ASP A 469 0.59 21.26 -8.05
N LEU A 470 1.05 22.51 -8.18
CA LEU A 470 0.83 23.27 -9.41
C LEU A 470 1.57 22.66 -10.60
N PRO A 471 0.96 22.66 -11.79
CA PRO A 471 1.66 22.31 -13.03
C PRO A 471 2.97 23.11 -13.19
N GLY A 472 4.06 22.40 -13.46
CA GLY A 472 5.41 22.97 -13.47
C GLY A 472 6.16 22.88 -12.13
N HIS A 473 5.53 22.36 -11.08
CA HIS A 473 6.15 22.13 -9.76
C HIS A 473 5.96 20.70 -9.26
N ARG A 474 5.16 19.90 -9.95
CA ARG A 474 4.74 18.56 -9.51
C ARG A 474 5.91 17.58 -9.56
N PHE A 475 5.88 16.64 -8.62
CA PHE A 475 6.82 15.52 -8.59
C PHE A 475 6.22 14.31 -9.27
N SER A 476 7.07 13.58 -10.00
CA SER A 476 6.76 12.25 -10.55
C SER A 476 7.75 11.21 -10.06
N VAL A 477 7.28 9.97 -10.07
CA VAL A 477 8.08 8.77 -9.83
C VAL A 477 8.16 8.01 -11.14
N ASP A 478 9.38 7.80 -11.61
CA ASP A 478 9.67 7.18 -12.88
C ASP A 478 10.56 5.94 -12.70
N ASP A 479 10.57 5.05 -13.70
CA ASP A 479 11.42 3.86 -13.75
C ASP A 479 11.34 3.00 -12.48
N THR A 480 10.14 2.90 -11.89
CA THR A 480 9.95 2.14 -10.65
C THR A 480 10.08 0.65 -10.92
N THR A 481 11.02 0.03 -10.22
CA THR A 481 11.23 -1.42 -10.22
C THR A 481 11.21 -1.96 -8.80
N ILE A 482 10.55 -3.11 -8.60
CA ILE A 482 10.52 -3.82 -7.33
C ILE A 482 10.95 -5.25 -7.59
N VAL A 483 11.86 -5.74 -6.76
CA VAL A 483 12.30 -7.15 -6.74
C VAL A 483 11.92 -7.73 -5.41
N ASP A 484 11.08 -8.75 -5.44
CA ASP A 484 10.67 -9.50 -4.26
C ASP A 484 11.29 -10.90 -4.28
N LEU A 485 11.83 -11.32 -3.16
CA LEU A 485 12.31 -12.68 -2.92
C LEU A 485 11.61 -13.22 -1.68
N TYR A 486 11.10 -14.43 -1.74
CA TYR A 486 10.41 -15.00 -0.58
C TYR A 486 10.68 -16.50 -0.42
N ALA A 487 10.67 -16.92 0.83
CA ALA A 487 10.69 -18.31 1.22
C ALA A 487 9.57 -18.56 2.24
N MET A 488 8.85 -19.66 2.10
CA MET A 488 7.70 -19.98 2.93
C MET A 488 7.71 -21.47 3.28
N GLY A 489 7.39 -21.78 4.53
CA GLY A 489 7.10 -23.12 5.01
C GLY A 489 5.66 -23.23 5.45
N ILE A 490 5.00 -24.32 5.11
CA ILE A 490 3.63 -24.64 5.49
C ILE A 490 3.65 -25.97 6.19
N VAL A 491 3.06 -26.01 7.37
CA VAL A 491 2.78 -27.24 8.12
C VAL A 491 1.29 -27.52 8.02
N MET A 492 0.95 -28.71 7.58
CA MET A 492 -0.41 -29.15 7.26
C MET A 492 -0.84 -30.23 8.27
N PHE A 493 -2.05 -30.14 8.77
CA PHE A 493 -2.61 -31.05 9.76
C PHE A 493 -3.96 -31.59 9.31
#